data_c851e1b358ced6df4c6a1bedeff150a0
#
_entry.id   c851e1b358ced6df4c6a1bedeff150a0
#
_cell.length_a   1.000
_cell.length_b   1.000
_cell.length_c   1.000
_cell.angle_alpha   90.00
_cell.angle_beta   90.00
_cell.angle_gamma   90.00
#
_symmetry.space_group_name_H-M   'P 1'
#
loop_
_entity.id
_entity.type
_entity.pdbx_description
1 polymer ?
#
loop_
_entity_poly.entity_id
_entity_poly.type
_entity_poly.pdbx_seq_one_letter_code
_entity_poly.pdbx_strand_id
1 'polypeptide(L)'
;MDDRPRYMISVAADLVGMHPQTLRIYESKGLIRPKRTAGNTRLYSEADIERLRLIQQLTNDLGLNLAGVEQVMQLQDEVERMRRTLDRMEREMREAINAVHRQYRRDLVPWKPPVDLIPKH
;
A
#
# COMPACT_ATOMS: atom_id res chain seq x y z
N MET A 1 4.01 6.10 -0.86
CA MET A 1 3.47 7.25 -1.61
C MET A 1 2.60 8.10 -0.70
N ASP A 2 2.70 9.41 -0.81
CA ASP A 2 1.97 10.34 0.04
C ASP A 2 0.47 10.31 -0.30
N ASP A 3 -0.38 10.05 0.68
CA ASP A 3 -1.83 9.99 0.50
C ASP A 3 -2.55 11.21 1.09
N ARG A 4 -1.80 12.25 1.45
CA ARG A 4 -2.41 13.49 1.95
C ARG A 4 -3.14 14.22 0.81
N PRO A 5 -4.39 14.69 1.03
CA PRO A 5 -5.14 15.40 0.00
C PRO A 5 -4.47 16.76 -0.30
N ARG A 6 -4.20 17.03 -1.57
CA ARG A 6 -3.43 18.21 -1.99
C ARG A 6 -4.03 18.97 -3.16
N TYR A 7 -4.61 18.28 -4.14
CA TYR A 7 -4.95 18.86 -5.43
C TYR A 7 -6.45 18.84 -5.69
N MET A 8 -6.99 19.98 -6.12
CA MET A 8 -8.35 20.02 -6.66
C MET A 8 -8.39 19.32 -8.01
N ILE A 9 -9.58 18.93 -8.46
CA ILE A 9 -9.74 18.13 -9.67
C ILE A 9 -9.13 18.77 -10.91
N SER A 10 -9.24 20.09 -11.05
CA SER A 10 -8.67 20.79 -12.21
C SER A 10 -7.14 20.65 -12.26
N VAL A 11 -6.49 20.77 -11.11
CA VAL A 11 -5.04 20.64 -11.00
C VAL A 11 -4.62 19.19 -11.22
N ALA A 12 -5.33 18.25 -10.61
CA ALA A 12 -5.06 16.82 -10.77
C ALA A 12 -5.18 16.41 -12.24
N ALA A 13 -6.23 16.85 -12.91
CA ALA A 13 -6.45 16.59 -14.33
C ALA A 13 -5.31 17.11 -15.18
N ASP A 14 -4.86 18.35 -14.92
CA ASP A 14 -3.73 18.95 -15.63
C ASP A 14 -2.44 18.15 -15.42
N LEU A 15 -2.18 17.71 -14.19
CA LEU A 15 -0.97 16.96 -13.87
C LEU A 15 -0.87 15.65 -14.65
N VAL A 16 -1.99 15.01 -14.91
CA VAL A 16 -2.01 13.71 -15.62
C VAL A 16 -2.41 13.85 -17.09
N GLY A 17 -2.74 15.06 -17.55
CA GLY A 17 -3.13 15.29 -18.93
C GLY A 17 -4.47 14.65 -19.29
N MET A 18 -5.41 14.62 -18.37
CA MET A 18 -6.75 14.09 -18.57
C MET A 18 -7.80 15.20 -18.42
N HIS A 19 -8.96 14.99 -19.03
CA HIS A 19 -10.09 15.88 -18.81
C HIS A 19 -10.67 15.64 -17.40
N PRO A 20 -11.11 16.70 -16.68
CA PRO A 20 -11.71 16.52 -15.35
C PRO A 20 -12.89 15.55 -15.33
N GLN A 21 -13.68 15.52 -16.40
CA GLN A 21 -14.80 14.59 -16.51
C GLN A 21 -14.34 13.13 -16.50
N THR A 22 -13.17 12.84 -17.08
CA THR A 22 -12.58 11.51 -17.05
C THR A 22 -12.30 11.08 -15.62
N LEU A 23 -11.78 11.99 -14.80
CA LEU A 23 -11.53 11.70 -13.39
C LEU A 23 -12.83 11.41 -12.63
N ARG A 24 -13.89 12.14 -12.94
CA ARG A 24 -15.22 11.90 -12.34
C ARG A 24 -15.76 10.54 -12.74
N ILE A 25 -15.57 10.13 -13.98
CA ILE A 25 -16.00 8.81 -14.47
C ILE A 25 -15.22 7.72 -13.72
N TYR A 26 -13.91 7.86 -13.57
CA TYR A 26 -13.09 6.89 -12.86
C TYR A 26 -13.49 6.79 -11.39
N GLU A 27 -13.83 7.91 -10.76
CA GLU A 27 -14.34 7.89 -9.38
C GLU A 27 -15.66 7.14 -9.31
N SER A 28 -16.58 7.37 -10.24
CA SER A 28 -17.87 6.70 -10.26
C SER A 28 -17.73 5.19 -10.46
N LYS A 29 -16.67 4.74 -11.11
CA LYS A 29 -16.36 3.32 -11.32
C LYS A 29 -15.56 2.72 -10.16
N GLY A 30 -15.21 3.51 -9.16
CA GLY A 30 -14.43 3.04 -8.03
C GLY A 30 -12.94 2.84 -8.32
N LEU A 31 -12.46 3.33 -9.46
CA LEU A 31 -11.05 3.21 -9.84
C LEU A 31 -10.16 4.15 -9.07
N ILE A 32 -10.71 5.25 -8.60
CA ILE A 32 -10.02 6.25 -7.80
C ILE A 32 -10.96 6.76 -6.72
N ARG A 33 -10.42 7.11 -5.56
CA ARG A 33 -11.21 7.54 -4.41
C ARG A 33 -10.58 8.77 -3.77
N PRO A 34 -10.75 9.95 -4.36
CA PRO A 34 -10.24 11.17 -3.76
C PRO A 34 -10.96 11.46 -2.44
N LYS A 35 -10.25 12.08 -1.52
CA LYS A 35 -10.86 12.54 -0.28
C LYS A 35 -11.69 13.79 -0.57
N ARG A 36 -12.66 14.07 0.30
CA ARG A 36 -13.51 15.24 0.16
C ARG A 36 -13.34 16.16 1.38
N THR A 37 -13.38 17.45 1.11
CA THR A 37 -13.40 18.46 2.17
C THR A 37 -14.77 18.50 2.84
N ALA A 38 -14.88 19.27 3.93
CA ALA A 38 -16.16 19.50 4.59
C ALA A 38 -17.21 20.11 3.64
N GLY A 39 -16.78 20.88 2.63
CA GLY A 39 -17.64 21.44 1.58
C GLY A 39 -17.89 20.48 0.43
N ASN A 40 -17.55 19.21 0.57
CA ASN A 40 -17.75 18.16 -0.44
C ASN A 40 -16.92 18.36 -1.71
N THR A 41 -15.80 19.06 -1.63
CA THR A 41 -14.87 19.27 -2.75
C THR A 41 -13.87 18.12 -2.79
N ARG A 42 -13.64 17.56 -3.98
CA ARG A 42 -12.64 16.50 -4.18
C ARG A 42 -11.23 17.04 -4.01
N LEU A 43 -10.41 16.29 -3.28
CA LEU A 43 -8.98 16.56 -3.17
C LEU A 43 -8.20 15.29 -3.45
N TYR A 44 -7.28 15.38 -4.41
CA TYR A 44 -6.46 14.27 -4.88
C TYR A 44 -5.09 14.32 -4.21
N SER A 45 -4.61 13.14 -3.79
CA SER A 45 -3.28 12.99 -3.21
C SER A 45 -2.25 12.66 -4.29
N GLU A 46 -0.96 12.67 -3.91
CA GLU A 46 0.10 12.17 -4.79
C GLU A 46 -0.14 10.70 -5.15
N ALA A 47 -0.61 9.90 -4.21
CA ALA A 47 -0.94 8.50 -4.47
C ALA A 47 -2.06 8.39 -5.51
N ASP A 48 -3.06 9.27 -5.44
CA ASP A 48 -4.12 9.33 -6.44
C ASP A 48 -3.58 9.69 -7.83
N ILE A 49 -2.65 10.63 -7.89
CA ILE A 49 -2.00 11.03 -9.15
C ILE A 49 -1.26 9.83 -9.77
N GLU A 50 -0.50 9.10 -8.96
CA GLU A 50 0.21 7.91 -9.45
C GLU A 50 -0.76 6.83 -9.92
N ARG A 51 -1.88 6.66 -9.23
CA ARG A 51 -2.93 5.73 -9.64
C ARG A 51 -3.54 6.13 -10.98
N LEU A 52 -3.79 7.41 -11.19
CA LEU A 52 -4.29 7.93 -12.48
C LEU A 52 -3.28 7.69 -13.60
N ARG A 53 -2.00 7.87 -13.32
CA ARG A 53 -0.94 7.59 -14.30
C ARG A 53 -0.89 6.11 -14.67
N LEU A 54 -1.09 5.23 -13.71
CA LEU A 54 -1.17 3.80 -13.99
C LEU A 54 -2.36 3.47 -14.88
N ILE A 55 -3.54 4.03 -14.59
CA ILE A 55 -4.73 3.85 -15.41
C ILE A 55 -4.46 4.35 -16.83
N GLN A 56 -3.82 5.50 -16.97
CA GLN A 56 -3.47 6.08 -18.26
C GLN A 56 -2.52 5.17 -19.04
N GLN A 57 -1.53 4.58 -18.37
CA GLN A 57 -0.61 3.63 -18.98
C GLN A 57 -1.35 2.39 -19.46
N LEU A 58 -2.29 1.87 -18.68
CA LEU A 58 -3.09 0.69 -19.06
C LEU A 58 -3.95 0.97 -20.30
N THR A 59 -4.54 2.17 -20.39
CA THR A 59 -5.37 2.53 -21.53
C THR A 59 -4.56 2.88 -22.77
N ASN A 60 -3.54 3.73 -22.60
CA ASN A 60 -2.80 4.26 -23.75
C ASN A 60 -1.71 3.32 -24.26
N ASP A 61 -0.93 2.73 -23.36
CA ASP A 61 0.21 1.91 -23.76
C ASP A 61 -0.18 0.46 -24.02
N LEU A 62 -1.09 -0.09 -23.20
CA LEU A 62 -1.52 -1.48 -23.34
C LEU A 62 -2.85 -1.62 -24.05
N GLY A 63 -3.53 -0.54 -24.36
CA GLY A 63 -4.76 -0.56 -25.14
C GLY A 63 -5.94 -1.23 -24.43
N LEU A 64 -5.93 -1.28 -23.10
CA LEU A 64 -7.04 -1.89 -22.35
C LEU A 64 -8.26 -0.99 -22.41
N ASN A 65 -9.44 -1.63 -22.55
CA ASN A 65 -10.70 -0.92 -22.38
C ASN A 65 -11.00 -0.73 -20.89
N LEU A 66 -12.08 -0.02 -20.57
CA LEU A 66 -12.41 0.30 -19.20
C LEU A 66 -12.60 -0.96 -18.35
N ALA A 67 -13.27 -2.00 -18.89
CA ALA A 67 -13.47 -3.26 -18.16
C ALA A 67 -12.13 -3.92 -17.83
N GLY A 68 -11.18 -3.91 -18.76
CA GLY A 68 -9.84 -4.44 -18.53
C GLY A 68 -9.08 -3.65 -17.47
N VAL A 69 -9.20 -2.32 -17.52
CA VAL A 69 -8.61 -1.44 -16.51
C VAL A 69 -9.18 -1.74 -15.13
N GLU A 70 -10.50 -1.90 -15.02
CA GLU A 70 -11.14 -2.26 -13.76
C GLU A 70 -10.58 -3.55 -13.19
N GLN A 71 -10.41 -4.59 -14.03
CA GLN A 71 -9.85 -5.87 -13.60
C GLN A 71 -8.43 -5.73 -13.09
N VAL A 72 -7.56 -5.02 -13.82
CA VAL A 72 -6.18 -4.81 -13.40
C VAL A 72 -6.12 -4.04 -12.09
N MET A 73 -6.94 -3.01 -11.95
CA MET A 73 -6.94 -2.19 -10.74
C MET A 73 -7.44 -2.98 -9.52
N GLN A 74 -8.42 -3.87 -9.70
CA GLN A 74 -8.87 -4.76 -8.64
C GLN A 74 -7.77 -5.71 -8.20
N LEU A 75 -7.05 -6.30 -9.16
CA LEU A 75 -5.92 -7.18 -8.87
C LEU A 75 -4.80 -6.42 -8.16
N GLN A 76 -4.53 -5.19 -8.59
CA GLN A 76 -3.52 -4.34 -7.96
C GLN A 76 -3.87 -4.06 -6.50
N ASP A 77 -5.13 -3.74 -6.23
CA ASP A 77 -5.60 -3.51 -4.87
C ASP A 77 -5.49 -4.77 -4.02
N GLU A 78 -5.79 -5.93 -4.60
CA GLU A 78 -5.67 -7.20 -3.90
C GLU A 78 -4.23 -7.54 -3.57
N VAL A 79 -3.32 -7.34 -4.53
CA VAL A 79 -1.88 -7.52 -4.31
C VAL A 79 -1.40 -6.63 -3.16
N GLU A 80 -1.84 -5.38 -3.15
CA GLU A 80 -1.45 -4.44 -2.11
C GLU A 80 -1.97 -4.87 -0.73
N ARG A 81 -3.21 -5.35 -0.66
CA ARG A 81 -3.76 -5.88 0.61
C ARG A 81 -2.97 -7.10 1.08
N MET A 82 -2.65 -8.00 0.17
CA MET A 82 -1.86 -9.19 0.49
C MET A 82 -0.47 -8.82 1.00
N ARG A 83 0.17 -7.83 0.38
CA ARG A 83 1.48 -7.34 0.80
C ARG A 83 1.43 -6.79 2.23
N ARG A 84 0.43 -5.98 2.55
CA ARG A 84 0.25 -5.46 3.91
C ARG A 84 0.01 -6.58 4.91
N THR A 85 -0.75 -7.60 4.54
CA THR A 85 -0.99 -8.76 5.39
C THR A 85 0.30 -9.53 5.65
N LEU A 86 1.12 -9.75 4.61
CA LEU A 86 2.41 -10.41 4.76
C LEU A 86 3.35 -9.63 5.68
N ASP A 87 3.41 -8.31 5.53
CA ASP A 87 4.24 -7.46 6.37
C ASP A 87 3.81 -7.56 7.83
N ARG A 88 2.49 -7.56 8.09
CA ARG A 88 1.96 -7.71 9.45
C ARG A 88 2.31 -9.08 10.03
N MET A 89 2.11 -10.14 9.25
CA MET A 89 2.41 -11.50 9.69
C MET A 89 3.90 -11.66 9.98
N GLU A 90 4.76 -11.06 9.17
CA GLU A 90 6.20 -11.09 9.39
C GLU A 90 6.57 -10.38 10.68
N ARG A 91 5.98 -9.21 10.97
CA ARG A 91 6.21 -8.50 12.22
C ARG A 91 5.74 -9.30 13.42
N GLU A 92 4.54 -9.89 13.34
CA GLU A 92 3.99 -10.72 14.41
C GLU A 92 4.87 -11.94 14.68
N MET A 93 5.36 -12.58 13.63
CA MET A 93 6.26 -13.72 13.76
C MET A 93 7.57 -13.30 14.42
N ARG A 94 8.14 -12.17 14.00
CA ARG A 94 9.38 -11.66 14.59
C ARG A 94 9.22 -11.34 16.07
N GLU A 95 8.10 -10.72 16.43
CA GLU A 95 7.77 -10.41 17.81
C GLU A 95 7.59 -11.69 18.62
N ALA A 96 6.92 -12.69 18.06
CA ALA A 96 6.74 -13.99 18.72
C ALA A 96 8.07 -14.69 18.94
N ILE A 97 8.95 -14.69 17.96
CA ILE A 97 10.30 -15.27 18.08
C ILE A 97 11.08 -14.53 19.16
N ASN A 98 11.04 -13.21 19.17
CA ASN A 98 11.74 -12.40 20.16
C ASN A 98 11.19 -12.65 21.57
N ALA A 99 9.88 -12.85 21.71
CA ALA A 99 9.27 -13.18 22.98
C ALA A 99 9.75 -14.55 23.49
N VAL A 100 9.81 -15.55 22.60
CA VAL A 100 10.34 -16.87 22.95
C VAL A 100 11.79 -16.79 23.39
N HIS A 101 12.61 -16.01 22.66
CA HIS A 101 14.01 -15.81 23.01
C HIS A 101 14.19 -15.16 24.39
N ARG A 102 13.36 -14.15 24.70
CA ARG A 102 13.42 -13.49 26.01
C ARG A 102 13.04 -14.47 27.12
N GLN A 103 11.98 -15.26 26.89
CA GLN A 103 11.54 -16.26 27.86
C GLN A 103 12.61 -17.33 28.08
N TYR A 104 13.18 -17.81 26.99
CA TYR A 104 14.25 -18.82 27.05
C TYR A 104 15.45 -18.31 27.85
N ARG A 105 15.90 -17.10 27.60
CA ARG A 105 17.02 -16.51 28.35
C ARG A 105 16.68 -16.36 29.82
N ARG A 106 15.48 -15.93 30.15
CA ARG A 106 15.05 -15.74 31.52
C ARG A 106 15.02 -17.07 32.28
N ASP A 107 14.51 -18.10 31.66
CA ASP A 107 14.36 -19.40 32.26
C ASP A 107 15.70 -20.13 32.44
N LEU A 108 16.67 -19.88 31.55
CA LEU A 108 17.95 -20.56 31.54
C LEU A 108 19.06 -19.77 32.21
N VAL A 109 18.84 -18.53 32.57
CA VAL A 109 19.88 -17.69 33.19
C VAL A 109 20.47 -18.35 34.47
N PRO A 110 19.68 -19.01 35.35
CA PRO A 110 20.27 -19.64 36.51
C PRO A 110 21.17 -20.82 36.18
N TRP A 111 21.00 -21.46 35.02
CA TRP A 111 21.81 -22.60 34.62
C TRP A 111 22.97 -22.13 33.73
N LYS A 112 24.18 -22.49 34.12
CA LYS A 112 25.39 -22.22 33.35
C LYS A 112 26.06 -23.54 33.02
N PRO A 113 26.28 -23.82 31.70
CA PRO A 113 27.02 -25.02 31.36
C PRO A 113 28.46 -24.93 31.87
N PRO A 114 29.08 -26.06 32.17
CA PRO A 114 30.49 -26.09 32.52
C PRO A 114 31.34 -25.43 31.41
N VAL A 115 32.36 -24.69 31.82
CA VAL A 115 33.19 -23.93 30.86
C VAL A 115 33.78 -24.82 29.78
N ASP A 116 34.11 -26.04 30.13
CA ASP A 116 34.72 -27.01 29.21
C ASP A 116 33.78 -27.47 28.11
N LEU A 117 32.45 -27.27 28.29
CA LEU A 117 31.44 -27.64 27.29
C LEU A 117 31.00 -26.48 26.41
N ILE A 118 31.49 -25.29 26.65
CA ILE A 118 31.14 -24.10 25.88
C ILE A 118 32.19 -23.88 24.83
N PRO A 119 31.86 -23.92 23.51
CA PRO A 119 32.82 -23.60 22.47
C PRO A 119 33.24 -22.16 22.58
N LYS A 120 34.54 -21.90 22.42
CA LYS A 120 35.07 -20.54 22.35
C LYS A 120 35.11 -20.11 20.90
N HIS A 121 34.50 -18.98 20.63
CA HIS A 121 34.47 -18.41 19.28
C HIS A 121 35.28 -17.15 19.19
#